data_1e3dbb8fae79ed7fb533c1ab8f28b119
#
_entry.id   1e3dbb8fae79ed7fb533c1ab8f28b119
#
_cell.length_a   1.000
_cell.length_b   1.000
_cell.length_c   1.000
_cell.angle_alpha   90.00
_cell.angle_beta   90.00
_cell.angle_gamma   90.00
#
_symmetry.space_group_name_H-M   'P 1'
#
loop_
_entity.id
_entity.type
_entity.pdbx_description
1 polymer ?
#
loop_
_entity_poly.entity_id
_entity_poly.type
_entity_poly.pdbx_seq_one_letter_code
_entity_poly.pdbx_strand_id
1 'polypeptide(L)'
;MIISSWNVNSVRVRLNHILEYLKKKKPNFLLLQEIKTENKNFPYSELKEIGYDSEVHGQKSYNGVAIIYNKKINNINFNVINDDQEQSRTISVDINYQNELIKIICVYVPNGNPVDTDKYQYKIKWLKSFDKFLINQNKLKKKIIIGGDFNIIPNETDVYNPEDWENDALYRVEIRKFFRKILNEGYDDAFRLINKEPNNYTFWDYQYGSFEKNKGLRIDHFLLSKNISHLIKDVTIDKYLRTLERPSDHAPIKLTLA
;
A
#
# COMPACT_ATOMS: atom_id res chain seq x y z
N MET A 1 -11.70 -2.33 13.47
CA MET A 1 -11.16 -1.24 12.64
C MET A 1 -10.95 -1.70 11.20
N ILE A 2 -11.30 -0.88 10.20
CA ILE A 2 -11.13 -1.20 8.78
C ILE A 2 -10.09 -0.24 8.18
N ILE A 3 -9.04 -0.80 7.56
CA ILE A 3 -8.00 -0.05 6.84
C ILE A 3 -7.95 -0.59 5.42
N SER A 4 -7.99 0.30 4.43
CA SER A 4 -7.84 -0.07 3.03
C SER A 4 -6.57 0.57 2.45
N SER A 5 -5.95 -0.08 1.47
CA SER A 5 -4.83 0.48 0.71
C SER A 5 -5.11 0.34 -0.78
N TRP A 6 -4.82 1.39 -1.55
CA TRP A 6 -5.08 1.42 -2.98
C TRP A 6 -4.12 2.35 -3.73
N ASN A 7 -3.34 1.81 -4.64
CA ASN A 7 -2.67 2.61 -5.65
C ASN A 7 -3.74 3.08 -6.67
N VAL A 8 -4.01 4.37 -6.68
CA VAL A 8 -5.09 4.95 -7.50
C VAL A 8 -4.65 5.42 -8.87
N ASN A 9 -3.35 5.38 -9.15
CA ASN A 9 -2.80 5.83 -10.44
C ASN A 9 -3.41 7.17 -10.90
N SER A 10 -3.33 8.20 -10.08
CA SER A 10 -3.92 9.54 -10.13
C SER A 10 -5.27 9.68 -9.40
N VAL A 11 -5.22 10.39 -8.27
CA VAL A 11 -6.39 10.70 -7.44
C VAL A 11 -7.46 11.48 -8.21
N ARG A 12 -7.06 12.40 -9.10
CA ARG A 12 -8.00 13.22 -9.89
C ARG A 12 -8.79 12.39 -10.90
N VAL A 13 -8.14 11.40 -11.52
CA VAL A 13 -8.80 10.55 -12.52
C VAL A 13 -9.75 9.55 -11.84
N ARG A 14 -9.42 9.10 -10.63
CA ARG A 14 -10.17 8.08 -9.88
C ARG A 14 -11.00 8.65 -8.74
N LEU A 15 -11.19 9.98 -8.69
CA LEU A 15 -11.91 10.64 -7.58
C LEU A 15 -13.30 10.02 -7.34
N ASN A 16 -14.10 9.85 -8.38
CA ASN A 16 -15.44 9.27 -8.26
C ASN A 16 -15.40 7.84 -7.70
N HIS A 17 -14.44 7.03 -8.13
CA HIS A 17 -14.25 5.67 -7.61
C HIS A 17 -13.85 5.68 -6.13
N ILE A 18 -12.99 6.62 -5.73
CA ILE A 18 -12.58 6.80 -4.33
C ILE A 18 -13.80 7.16 -3.47
N LEU A 19 -14.60 8.15 -3.91
CA LEU A 19 -15.78 8.59 -3.19
C LEU A 19 -16.83 7.47 -3.07
N GLU A 20 -17.06 6.71 -4.14
CA GLU A 20 -17.94 5.53 -4.12
C GLU A 20 -17.42 4.47 -3.17
N TYR A 21 -16.12 4.16 -3.21
CA TYR A 21 -15.49 3.19 -2.33
C TYR A 21 -15.66 3.58 -0.85
N LEU A 22 -15.38 4.85 -0.51
CA LEU A 22 -15.52 5.37 0.85
C LEU A 22 -16.98 5.29 1.35
N LYS A 23 -17.96 5.63 0.51
CA LYS A 23 -19.39 5.52 0.85
C LYS A 23 -19.82 4.07 1.06
N LYS A 24 -19.34 3.14 0.24
CA LYS A 24 -19.74 1.72 0.25
C LYS A 24 -19.04 0.91 1.33
N LYS A 25 -17.72 1.06 1.48
CA LYS A 25 -16.90 0.24 2.39
C LYS A 25 -16.69 0.88 3.77
N LYS A 26 -16.84 2.20 3.85
CA LYS A 26 -16.71 3.01 5.08
C LYS A 26 -15.46 2.67 5.90
N PRO A 27 -14.26 2.62 5.30
CA PRO A 27 -13.04 2.33 6.03
C PRO A 27 -12.76 3.45 7.06
N ASN A 28 -12.09 3.08 8.16
CA ASN A 28 -11.56 4.06 9.10
C ASN A 28 -10.41 4.85 8.47
N PHE A 29 -9.56 4.13 7.69
CA PHE A 29 -8.44 4.70 6.95
C PHE A 29 -8.39 4.12 5.54
N LEU A 30 -8.11 5.00 4.55
CA LEU A 30 -7.78 4.61 3.18
C LEU A 30 -6.40 5.19 2.84
N LEU A 31 -5.44 4.30 2.59
CA LEU A 31 -4.07 4.61 2.23
C LEU A 31 -3.96 4.66 0.72
N LEU A 32 -3.60 5.82 0.16
CA LEU A 32 -3.49 6.00 -1.29
C LEU A 32 -2.03 6.09 -1.72
N GLN A 33 -1.71 5.47 -2.84
CA GLN A 33 -0.44 5.59 -3.56
C GLN A 33 -0.68 6.12 -4.96
N GLU A 34 0.36 6.69 -5.56
CA GLU A 34 0.33 7.35 -6.87
C GLU A 34 -0.79 8.38 -7.01
N ILE A 35 -0.93 9.26 -6.02
CA ILE A 35 -1.94 10.33 -6.11
C ILE A 35 -1.64 11.33 -7.24
N LYS A 36 -0.35 11.43 -7.67
CA LYS A 36 0.13 12.22 -8.82
C LYS A 36 -0.32 13.68 -8.79
N THR A 37 -0.37 14.27 -7.61
CA THR A 37 -0.76 15.66 -7.40
C THR A 37 -0.02 16.28 -6.23
N GLU A 38 0.17 17.61 -6.29
CA GLU A 38 0.69 18.37 -5.14
C GLU A 38 -0.40 18.53 -4.06
N ASN A 39 0.01 18.78 -2.82
CA ASN A 39 -0.91 18.94 -1.69
C ASN A 39 -2.04 19.94 -1.99
N LYS A 40 -1.70 21.13 -2.53
CA LYS A 40 -2.69 22.20 -2.82
C LYS A 40 -3.79 21.83 -3.83
N ASN A 41 -3.54 20.80 -4.65
CA ASN A 41 -4.44 20.35 -5.71
C ASN A 41 -5.16 19.03 -5.36
N PHE A 42 -5.03 18.56 -4.14
CA PHE A 42 -5.71 17.35 -3.66
C PHE A 42 -7.20 17.63 -3.40
N PRO A 43 -8.13 16.71 -3.67
CA PRO A 43 -9.58 16.95 -3.58
C PRO A 43 -10.10 16.90 -2.13
N TYR A 44 -9.67 17.83 -1.29
CA TYR A 44 -10.06 17.90 0.13
C TYR A 44 -11.55 18.16 0.33
N SER A 45 -12.15 19.03 -0.51
CA SER A 45 -13.55 19.44 -0.38
C SER A 45 -14.49 18.26 -0.55
N GLU A 46 -14.29 17.48 -1.63
CA GLU A 46 -15.14 16.34 -1.98
C GLU A 46 -15.09 15.23 -0.91
N LEU A 47 -13.93 15.05 -0.29
CA LEU A 47 -13.79 14.12 0.84
C LEU A 47 -14.50 14.63 2.10
N LYS A 48 -14.38 15.93 2.39
CA LYS A 48 -15.04 16.58 3.54
C LYS A 48 -16.56 16.51 3.48
N GLU A 49 -17.13 16.63 2.29
CA GLU A 49 -18.56 16.50 2.07
C GLU A 49 -19.12 15.14 2.46
N ILE A 50 -18.33 14.08 2.32
CA ILE A 50 -18.74 12.70 2.66
C ILE A 50 -18.24 12.24 4.05
N GLY A 51 -17.73 13.18 4.88
CA GLY A 51 -17.34 12.90 6.27
C GLY A 51 -15.94 12.34 6.46
N TYR A 52 -15.05 12.53 5.47
CA TYR A 52 -13.64 12.17 5.58
C TYR A 52 -12.76 13.41 5.60
N ASP A 53 -11.58 13.28 6.18
CA ASP A 53 -10.48 14.23 6.08
C ASP A 53 -9.24 13.52 5.55
N SER A 54 -8.16 14.24 5.28
CA SER A 54 -6.96 13.62 4.69
C SER A 54 -5.70 14.38 5.02
N GLU A 55 -4.60 13.62 5.17
CA GLU A 55 -3.25 14.13 5.20
C GLU A 55 -2.51 13.66 3.95
N VAL A 56 -1.75 14.55 3.33
CA VAL A 56 -1.21 14.36 1.98
C VAL A 56 0.27 14.68 1.94
N HIS A 57 1.06 13.77 1.43
CA HIS A 57 2.43 13.99 1.02
C HIS A 57 2.49 13.85 -0.50
N GLY A 58 2.15 14.95 -1.19
CA GLY A 58 1.96 15.00 -2.64
C GLY A 58 3.23 15.37 -3.39
N GLN A 59 3.26 14.97 -4.65
CA GLN A 59 4.32 15.31 -5.60
C GLN A 59 3.71 15.57 -6.97
N LYS A 60 4.22 16.57 -7.69
CA LYS A 60 3.73 16.93 -9.03
C LYS A 60 4.01 15.79 -10.01
N SER A 61 3.01 15.36 -10.75
CA SER A 61 3.04 14.41 -11.88
C SER A 61 3.38 12.95 -11.52
N TYR A 62 4.16 12.69 -10.46
CA TYR A 62 4.63 11.36 -10.08
C TYR A 62 4.36 11.10 -8.60
N ASN A 63 4.45 9.83 -8.19
CA ASN A 63 4.41 9.43 -6.78
C ASN A 63 3.25 10.07 -5.99
N GLY A 64 3.53 10.44 -4.75
CA GLY A 64 2.56 11.02 -3.84
C GLY A 64 1.75 9.96 -3.11
N VAL A 65 1.64 10.12 -1.81
CA VAL A 65 0.86 9.26 -0.93
C VAL A 65 -0.10 10.10 -0.10
N ALA A 66 -1.21 9.51 0.32
CA ALA A 66 -2.15 10.16 1.22
C ALA A 66 -2.80 9.16 2.17
N ILE A 67 -3.20 9.63 3.34
CA ILE A 67 -4.06 8.91 4.27
C ILE A 67 -5.38 9.68 4.36
N ILE A 68 -6.45 9.06 3.86
CA ILE A 68 -7.82 9.54 4.04
C ILE A 68 -8.38 8.85 5.27
N TYR A 69 -9.03 9.58 6.16
CA TYR A 69 -9.54 9.04 7.43
C TYR A 69 -10.92 9.60 7.79
N ASN A 70 -11.70 8.80 8.51
CA ASN A 70 -13.01 9.22 9.00
C ASN A 70 -12.85 10.35 10.01
N LYS A 71 -13.55 11.47 9.83
CA LYS A 71 -13.50 12.66 10.71
C LYS A 71 -13.83 12.40 12.18
N LYS A 72 -14.46 11.28 12.52
CA LYS A 72 -14.73 10.90 13.89
C LYS A 72 -13.51 10.41 14.65
N ILE A 73 -12.39 10.20 13.98
CA ILE A 73 -11.13 9.77 14.58
C ILE A 73 -10.38 11.01 15.06
N ASN A 74 -10.13 11.08 16.37
CA ASN A 74 -9.43 12.19 17.01
C ASN A 74 -8.07 11.75 17.54
N ASN A 75 -7.24 12.71 17.96
CA ASN A 75 -5.91 12.49 18.55
C ASN A 75 -4.99 11.69 17.64
N ILE A 76 -4.84 12.16 16.40
CA ILE A 76 -3.98 11.58 15.37
C ILE A 76 -2.78 12.49 15.11
N ASN A 77 -1.60 11.89 15.00
CA ASN A 77 -0.37 12.59 14.63
C ASN A 77 0.18 12.01 13.32
N PHE A 78 0.40 12.89 12.35
CA PHE A 78 0.96 12.50 11.06
C PHE A 78 2.46 12.74 11.00
N ASN A 79 3.17 11.86 10.31
CA ASN A 79 4.61 11.95 10.10
C ASN A 79 4.98 11.45 8.71
N VAL A 80 6.01 12.05 8.12
CA VAL A 80 6.62 11.60 6.87
C VAL A 80 7.94 10.90 7.20
N ILE A 81 8.21 9.77 6.55
CA ILE A 81 9.51 9.13 6.56
C ILE A 81 10.27 9.70 5.35
N ASN A 82 11.32 10.47 5.61
CA ASN A 82 12.06 11.15 4.55
C ASN A 82 12.73 10.17 3.60
N ASP A 83 12.73 10.54 2.34
CA ASP A 83 13.43 9.86 1.25
C ASP A 83 14.66 10.68 0.87
N ASP A 84 15.80 10.03 0.69
CA ASP A 84 17.06 10.69 0.30
C ASP A 84 16.98 11.42 -1.07
N GLN A 85 16.02 11.07 -1.92
CA GLN A 85 15.74 11.73 -3.20
C GLN A 85 14.52 12.66 -3.12
N GLU A 86 14.05 12.97 -1.92
CA GLU A 86 12.91 13.87 -1.67
C GLU A 86 11.62 13.44 -2.40
N GLN A 87 11.45 12.13 -2.65
CA GLN A 87 10.25 11.61 -3.28
C GLN A 87 9.15 11.33 -2.25
N SER A 88 7.92 11.69 -2.59
CA SER A 88 6.75 11.51 -1.73
C SER A 88 6.26 10.05 -1.75
N ARG A 89 6.88 9.20 -0.93
CA ARG A 89 6.66 7.73 -0.93
C ARG A 89 6.10 7.17 0.35
N THR A 90 6.15 7.93 1.45
CA THR A 90 5.65 7.47 2.74
C THR A 90 4.94 8.56 3.49
N ILE A 91 3.89 8.19 4.19
CA ILE A 91 3.24 8.99 5.22
C ILE A 91 2.71 8.04 6.30
N SER A 92 2.74 8.44 7.55
CA SER A 92 2.25 7.61 8.64
C SER A 92 1.37 8.40 9.60
N VAL A 93 0.51 7.68 10.31
CA VAL A 93 -0.33 8.20 11.36
C VAL A 93 -0.20 7.37 12.62
N ASP A 94 -0.06 8.02 13.77
CA ASP A 94 -0.15 7.39 15.08
C ASP A 94 -1.56 7.56 15.62
N ILE A 95 -2.18 6.46 16.04
CA ILE A 95 -3.56 6.41 16.57
C ILE A 95 -3.62 5.64 17.88
N ASN A 96 -4.61 5.97 18.71
CA ASN A 96 -5.00 5.13 19.84
C ASN A 96 -6.13 4.20 19.40
N TYR A 97 -5.92 2.90 19.51
CA TYR A 97 -6.91 1.87 19.22
C TYR A 97 -6.91 0.83 20.33
N GLN A 98 -8.05 0.63 21.00
CA GLN A 98 -8.18 -0.30 22.15
C GLN A 98 -7.12 -0.06 23.24
N ASN A 99 -6.88 1.22 23.60
CA ASN A 99 -5.86 1.67 24.56
C ASN A 99 -4.40 1.37 24.16
N GLU A 100 -4.18 1.11 22.88
CA GLU A 100 -2.85 0.81 22.33
C GLU A 100 -2.45 1.84 21.28
N LEU A 101 -1.22 2.33 21.36
CA LEU A 101 -0.67 3.21 20.34
C LEU A 101 -0.24 2.40 19.12
N ILE A 102 -0.91 2.59 18.00
CA ILE A 102 -0.62 1.91 16.72
C ILE A 102 -0.16 2.94 15.71
N LYS A 103 0.94 2.65 15.01
CA LYS A 103 1.40 3.41 13.86
C LYS A 103 0.91 2.73 12.57
N ILE A 104 0.15 3.47 11.74
CA ILE A 104 -0.24 3.05 10.39
C ILE A 104 0.66 3.77 9.39
N ILE A 105 1.31 3.04 8.52
CA ILE A 105 2.23 3.56 7.50
C ILE A 105 1.65 3.28 6.12
N CYS A 106 1.43 4.32 5.33
CA CYS A 106 1.19 4.24 3.90
C CYS A 106 2.52 4.25 3.16
N VAL A 107 2.78 3.27 2.32
CA VAL A 107 4.04 3.14 1.59
C VAL A 107 3.82 2.97 0.08
N TYR A 108 4.66 3.62 -0.71
CA TYR A 108 4.80 3.44 -2.15
C TYR A 108 6.25 3.14 -2.49
N VAL A 109 6.61 1.86 -2.53
CA VAL A 109 7.98 1.40 -2.84
C VAL A 109 8.33 1.74 -4.29
N PRO A 110 9.54 2.21 -4.60
CA PRO A 110 9.95 2.42 -6.00
C PRO A 110 9.75 1.20 -6.87
N ASN A 111 9.23 1.39 -8.10
CA ASN A 111 9.05 0.30 -9.05
C ASN A 111 10.39 -0.35 -9.42
N GLY A 112 11.38 0.46 -9.80
CA GLY A 112 12.75 0.00 -10.05
C GLY A 112 13.04 -0.44 -11.48
N ASN A 113 12.05 -0.51 -12.36
CA ASN A 113 12.28 -0.89 -13.76
C ASN A 113 12.80 0.28 -14.62
N PRO A 114 13.61 0.00 -15.64
CA PRO A 114 14.26 -1.28 -15.95
C PRO A 114 15.34 -1.68 -14.94
N VAL A 115 15.59 -2.98 -14.80
CA VAL A 115 16.75 -3.51 -14.07
C VAL A 115 18.04 -2.99 -14.71
N ASP A 116 19.11 -2.91 -13.94
CA ASP A 116 20.43 -2.37 -14.37
C ASP A 116 20.45 -0.86 -14.69
N THR A 117 19.54 -0.11 -14.11
CA THR A 117 19.46 1.36 -14.20
C THR A 117 19.56 2.02 -12.84
N ASP A 118 19.72 3.36 -12.82
CA ASP A 118 19.68 4.16 -11.60
C ASP A 118 18.34 4.01 -10.83
N LYS A 119 17.24 3.72 -11.55
CA LYS A 119 15.93 3.45 -10.92
C LYS A 119 15.96 2.18 -10.07
N TYR A 120 16.66 1.14 -10.56
CA TYR A 120 16.81 -0.10 -9.81
C TYR A 120 17.72 0.10 -8.58
N GLN A 121 18.84 0.82 -8.76
CA GLN A 121 19.74 1.15 -7.65
C GLN A 121 19.05 2.00 -6.59
N TYR A 122 18.22 2.94 -7.01
CA TYR A 122 17.37 3.71 -6.10
C TYR A 122 16.40 2.82 -5.31
N LYS A 123 15.71 1.88 -5.97
CA LYS A 123 14.85 0.91 -5.28
C LYS A 123 15.59 0.12 -4.22
N ILE A 124 16.78 -0.41 -4.54
CA ILE A 124 17.62 -1.16 -3.61
C ILE A 124 18.02 -0.29 -2.40
N LYS A 125 18.47 0.95 -2.65
CA LYS A 125 18.85 1.89 -1.60
C LYS A 125 17.65 2.24 -0.70
N TRP A 126 16.51 2.52 -1.31
CA TRP A 126 15.27 2.82 -0.62
C TRP A 126 14.83 1.66 0.30
N LEU A 127 14.82 0.44 -0.22
CA LEU A 127 14.48 -0.76 0.56
C LEU A 127 15.44 -0.98 1.73
N LYS A 128 16.73 -0.74 1.55
CA LYS A 128 17.71 -0.81 2.65
C LYS A 128 17.44 0.21 3.75
N SER A 129 17.04 1.43 3.39
CA SER A 129 16.72 2.50 4.35
C SER A 129 15.42 2.17 5.09
N PHE A 130 14.40 1.69 4.37
CA PHE A 130 13.13 1.29 4.94
C PHE A 130 13.27 0.09 5.90
N ASP A 131 14.06 -0.90 5.53
CA ASP A 131 14.41 -2.04 6.37
C ASP A 131 15.07 -1.60 7.71
N LYS A 132 16.06 -0.72 7.65
CA LYS A 132 16.68 -0.16 8.86
C LYS A 132 15.67 0.57 9.76
N PHE A 133 14.75 1.32 9.15
CA PHE A 133 13.66 1.96 9.88
C PHE A 133 12.79 0.92 10.59
N LEU A 134 12.35 -0.13 9.91
CA LEU A 134 11.49 -1.18 10.47
C LEU A 134 12.18 -1.96 11.60
N ILE A 135 13.46 -2.30 11.45
CA ILE A 135 14.25 -2.93 12.51
C ILE A 135 14.26 -2.06 13.77
N ASN A 136 14.48 -0.74 13.62
CA ASN A 136 14.47 0.16 14.75
C ASN A 136 13.09 0.23 15.44
N GLN A 137 12.01 0.32 14.66
CA GLN A 137 10.66 0.30 15.22
C GLN A 137 10.36 -0.99 15.99
N ASN A 138 10.82 -2.13 15.47
CA ASN A 138 10.62 -3.42 16.12
C ASN A 138 11.42 -3.54 17.42
N LYS A 139 12.66 -3.06 17.46
CA LYS A 139 13.46 -2.99 18.71
C LYS A 139 12.74 -2.17 19.78
N LEU A 140 12.01 -1.12 19.40
CA LEU A 140 11.20 -0.29 20.29
C LEU A 140 9.83 -0.93 20.61
N LYS A 141 9.58 -2.17 20.16
CA LYS A 141 8.33 -2.92 20.34
C LYS A 141 7.08 -2.14 19.89
N LYS A 142 7.23 -1.28 18.89
CA LYS A 142 6.12 -0.51 18.35
C LYS A 142 5.09 -1.42 17.67
N LYS A 143 3.82 -1.05 17.78
CA LYS A 143 2.70 -1.70 17.08
C LYS A 143 2.51 -1.02 15.75
N ILE A 144 2.75 -1.74 14.65
CA ILE A 144 2.84 -1.16 13.31
C ILE A 144 1.98 -1.93 12.33
N ILE A 145 1.26 -1.18 11.51
CA ILE A 145 0.55 -1.65 10.32
C ILE A 145 1.15 -0.90 9.13
N ILE A 146 1.67 -1.63 8.16
CA ILE A 146 2.19 -1.07 6.92
C ILE A 146 1.25 -1.50 5.79
N GLY A 147 0.64 -0.55 5.10
CA GLY A 147 -0.18 -0.82 3.92
C GLY A 147 0.32 -0.03 2.72
N GLY A 148 0.30 -0.64 1.54
CA GLY A 148 0.71 0.08 0.35
C GLY A 148 1.05 -0.80 -0.83
N ASP A 149 1.48 -0.14 -1.89
CA ASP A 149 2.10 -0.75 -3.05
C ASP A 149 3.61 -0.94 -2.78
N PHE A 150 3.98 -2.19 -2.57
CA PHE A 150 5.37 -2.56 -2.30
C PHE A 150 6.19 -2.74 -3.58
N ASN A 151 5.54 -2.85 -4.74
CA ASN A 151 6.23 -3.19 -5.98
C ASN A 151 7.15 -4.41 -5.81
N ILE A 152 6.72 -5.38 -5.00
CA ILE A 152 7.41 -6.66 -4.76
C ILE A 152 6.40 -7.80 -4.90
N ILE A 153 6.77 -8.79 -5.72
CA ILE A 153 6.09 -10.07 -5.82
C ILE A 153 6.81 -11.04 -4.86
N PRO A 154 6.22 -11.41 -3.71
CA PRO A 154 6.94 -12.17 -2.70
C PRO A 154 7.27 -13.61 -3.10
N ASN A 155 6.33 -14.31 -3.73
CA ASN A 155 6.40 -15.73 -4.05
C ASN A 155 5.83 -16.03 -5.44
N GLU A 156 6.08 -17.22 -5.93
CA GLU A 156 5.55 -17.73 -7.21
C GLU A 156 4.02 -17.75 -7.25
N THR A 157 3.38 -17.97 -6.11
CA THR A 157 1.90 -17.93 -5.98
C THR A 157 1.31 -16.52 -6.07
N ASP A 158 2.15 -15.49 -6.12
CA ASP A 158 1.79 -14.07 -6.15
C ASP A 158 1.88 -13.47 -7.56
N VAL A 159 2.15 -14.29 -8.57
CA VAL A 159 2.26 -13.91 -9.99
C VAL A 159 1.62 -14.97 -10.89
N TYR A 160 0.99 -14.54 -11.98
CA TYR A 160 0.29 -15.46 -12.89
C TYR A 160 1.23 -16.38 -13.68
N ASN A 161 2.44 -15.93 -14.03
CA ASN A 161 3.49 -16.71 -14.67
C ASN A 161 4.87 -16.23 -14.18
N PRO A 162 5.54 -16.93 -13.27
CA PRO A 162 6.81 -16.52 -12.70
C PRO A 162 7.93 -16.30 -13.71
N GLU A 163 7.97 -17.12 -14.77
CA GLU A 163 9.05 -17.09 -15.79
C GLU A 163 9.09 -15.74 -16.53
N ASP A 164 7.94 -15.12 -16.79
CA ASP A 164 7.84 -13.82 -17.46
C ASP A 164 8.44 -12.68 -16.61
N TRP A 165 8.62 -12.89 -15.30
CA TRP A 165 9.00 -11.86 -14.34
C TRP A 165 10.39 -12.03 -13.73
N GLU A 166 11.13 -13.09 -14.06
CA GLU A 166 12.46 -13.37 -13.48
C GLU A 166 13.44 -12.21 -13.61
N ASN A 167 13.36 -11.46 -14.72
CA ASN A 167 14.21 -10.30 -14.99
C ASN A 167 13.56 -8.96 -14.65
N ASP A 168 12.35 -8.97 -14.05
CA ASP A 168 11.65 -7.76 -13.65
C ASP A 168 12.06 -7.30 -12.25
N ALA A 169 12.14 -5.98 -12.04
CA ALA A 169 12.51 -5.36 -10.77
C ALA A 169 11.56 -5.70 -9.61
N LEU A 170 10.34 -6.20 -9.89
CA LEU A 170 9.38 -6.61 -8.87
C LEU A 170 9.65 -8.04 -8.35
N TYR A 171 10.35 -8.87 -9.14
CA TYR A 171 10.50 -10.31 -8.85
C TYR A 171 11.94 -10.79 -8.68
N ARG A 172 12.94 -9.94 -8.95
CA ARG A 172 14.36 -10.29 -8.71
C ARG A 172 14.58 -10.90 -7.33
N VAL A 173 15.46 -11.89 -7.26
CA VAL A 173 15.75 -12.65 -6.03
C VAL A 173 16.12 -11.74 -4.86
N GLU A 174 16.95 -10.72 -5.11
CA GLU A 174 17.38 -9.76 -4.09
C GLU A 174 16.20 -8.92 -3.58
N ILE A 175 15.22 -8.59 -4.43
CA ILE A 175 14.01 -7.85 -4.04
C ILE A 175 13.10 -8.73 -3.18
N ARG A 176 12.87 -9.98 -3.58
CA ARG A 176 12.12 -10.95 -2.76
C ARG A 176 12.80 -11.22 -1.41
N LYS A 177 14.14 -11.19 -1.36
CA LYS A 177 14.89 -11.32 -0.09
C LYS A 177 14.58 -10.18 0.88
N PHE A 178 14.39 -8.93 0.41
CA PHE A 178 13.97 -7.83 1.29
C PHE A 178 12.61 -8.09 1.93
N PHE A 179 11.64 -8.54 1.14
CA PHE A 179 10.31 -8.86 1.69
C PHE A 179 10.39 -9.96 2.74
N ARG A 180 11.08 -11.07 2.45
CA ARG A 180 11.30 -12.16 3.42
C ARG A 180 12.04 -11.71 4.67
N LYS A 181 13.01 -10.80 4.51
CA LYS A 181 13.76 -10.24 5.64
C LYS A 181 12.82 -9.48 6.58
N ILE A 182 11.94 -8.62 6.06
CA ILE A 182 10.94 -7.92 6.87
C ILE A 182 10.08 -8.92 7.66
N LEU A 183 9.61 -9.99 7.03
CA LEU A 183 8.83 -11.03 7.72
C LEU A 183 9.65 -11.72 8.85
N ASN A 184 10.91 -12.04 8.58
CA ASN A 184 11.80 -12.67 9.56
C ASN A 184 12.14 -11.73 10.73
N GLU A 185 12.11 -10.42 10.51
CA GLU A 185 12.37 -9.39 11.52
C GLU A 185 11.15 -9.07 12.39
N GLY A 186 10.06 -9.80 12.27
CA GLY A 186 8.94 -9.72 13.20
C GLY A 186 7.69 -9.06 12.64
N TYR A 187 7.50 -9.12 11.32
CA TYR A 187 6.27 -8.73 10.66
C TYR A 187 5.58 -9.94 10.02
N ASP A 188 4.27 -9.87 9.86
CA ASP A 188 3.46 -10.87 9.19
C ASP A 188 2.78 -10.28 7.96
N ASP A 189 2.72 -11.03 6.86
CA ASP A 189 1.89 -10.74 5.69
C ASP A 189 0.44 -11.08 6.04
N ALA A 190 -0.36 -10.04 6.31
CA ALA A 190 -1.73 -10.19 6.77
C ALA A 190 -2.59 -11.02 5.81
N PHE A 191 -2.42 -10.82 4.49
CA PHE A 191 -3.18 -11.58 3.51
C PHE A 191 -2.84 -13.07 3.58
N ARG A 192 -1.55 -13.42 3.67
CA ARG A 192 -1.08 -14.82 3.70
C ARG A 192 -1.31 -15.52 5.04
N LEU A 193 -1.56 -14.79 6.13
CA LEU A 193 -2.06 -15.38 7.37
C LEU A 193 -3.47 -15.95 7.22
N ILE A 194 -4.33 -15.26 6.47
CA ILE A 194 -5.76 -15.60 6.29
C ILE A 194 -5.97 -16.48 5.06
N ASN A 195 -5.32 -16.14 3.94
CA ASN A 195 -5.55 -16.78 2.65
C ASN A 195 -4.26 -17.39 2.10
N LYS A 196 -4.25 -18.73 1.99
CA LYS A 196 -3.12 -19.51 1.44
C LYS A 196 -3.24 -19.76 -0.06
N GLU A 197 -4.43 -19.55 -0.63
CA GLU A 197 -4.71 -19.87 -2.03
C GLU A 197 -3.91 -19.00 -2.99
N PRO A 198 -3.41 -19.56 -4.11
CA PRO A 198 -2.72 -18.83 -5.16
C PRO A 198 -3.70 -17.95 -5.96
N ASN A 199 -3.16 -17.19 -6.92
CA ASN A 199 -3.93 -16.42 -7.91
C ASN A 199 -4.84 -15.33 -7.32
N ASN A 200 -4.45 -14.79 -6.17
CA ASN A 200 -5.08 -13.64 -5.56
C ASN A 200 -4.22 -12.39 -5.81
N TYR A 201 -4.56 -11.64 -6.83
CA TYR A 201 -3.76 -10.50 -7.30
C TYR A 201 -4.40 -9.18 -6.90
N THR A 202 -3.56 -8.12 -6.87
CA THR A 202 -3.95 -6.74 -6.59
C THR A 202 -3.72 -5.82 -7.77
N PHE A 203 -2.88 -6.23 -8.74
CA PHE A 203 -2.50 -5.48 -9.94
C PHE A 203 -2.74 -6.31 -11.21
N TRP A 204 -3.20 -5.64 -12.28
CA TRP A 204 -3.29 -6.18 -13.65
C TRP A 204 -2.98 -5.07 -14.65
N ASP A 205 -2.04 -5.32 -15.56
CA ASP A 205 -1.74 -4.39 -16.65
C ASP A 205 -3.01 -4.03 -17.44
N TYR A 206 -3.04 -2.81 -18.00
CA TYR A 206 -4.14 -2.38 -18.88
C TYR A 206 -4.15 -3.10 -20.22
N GLN A 207 -3.02 -3.70 -20.62
CA GLN A 207 -2.84 -4.29 -21.93
C GLN A 207 -3.28 -5.77 -21.96
N TYR A 208 -3.55 -6.26 -23.16
CA TYR A 208 -3.78 -7.68 -23.47
C TYR A 208 -4.94 -8.35 -22.75
N GLY A 209 -5.89 -7.59 -22.21
CA GLY A 209 -6.99 -8.14 -21.41
C GLY A 209 -6.50 -8.88 -20.17
N SER A 210 -5.48 -8.32 -19.50
CA SER A 210 -4.82 -8.98 -18.35
C SER A 210 -5.78 -9.20 -17.19
N PHE A 211 -6.71 -8.28 -16.95
CA PHE A 211 -7.69 -8.41 -15.87
C PHE A 211 -8.69 -9.55 -16.17
N GLU A 212 -9.28 -9.58 -17.36
CA GLU A 212 -10.25 -10.59 -17.80
C GLU A 212 -9.64 -12.00 -17.80
N LYS A 213 -8.36 -12.12 -18.15
CA LYS A 213 -7.59 -13.37 -18.16
C LYS A 213 -6.99 -13.71 -16.80
N ASN A 214 -7.21 -12.90 -15.78
CA ASN A 214 -6.60 -12.97 -14.44
C ASN A 214 -5.07 -13.11 -14.48
N LYS A 215 -4.40 -12.43 -15.43
CA LYS A 215 -2.93 -12.35 -15.51
C LYS A 215 -2.44 -11.20 -14.62
N GLY A 216 -2.38 -11.45 -13.33
CA GLY A 216 -2.14 -10.42 -12.33
C GLY A 216 -0.92 -10.67 -11.44
N LEU A 217 -0.67 -9.71 -10.56
CA LEU A 217 0.38 -9.70 -9.55
C LEU A 217 -0.21 -9.31 -8.20
N ARG A 218 0.29 -9.90 -7.12
CA ARG A 218 0.03 -9.38 -5.78
C ARG A 218 1.24 -8.57 -5.32
N ILE A 219 1.13 -7.26 -5.41
CA ILE A 219 2.18 -6.30 -5.09
C ILE A 219 1.76 -5.24 -4.06
N ASP A 220 0.46 -5.19 -3.74
CA ASP A 220 -0.07 -4.41 -2.63
C ASP A 220 -0.23 -5.31 -1.42
N HIS A 221 0.29 -4.88 -0.27
CA HIS A 221 0.36 -5.71 0.93
C HIS A 221 -0.07 -4.94 2.17
N PHE A 222 -0.54 -5.69 3.18
CA PHE A 222 -0.54 -5.27 4.57
C PHE A 222 0.44 -6.12 5.36
N LEU A 223 1.43 -5.47 5.97
CA LEU A 223 2.36 -6.09 6.91
C LEU A 223 2.07 -5.57 8.31
N LEU A 224 1.90 -6.46 9.27
CA LEU A 224 1.66 -6.12 10.67
C LEU A 224 2.81 -6.63 11.54
N SER A 225 3.22 -5.81 12.52
CA SER A 225 4.13 -6.31 13.56
C SER A 225 3.46 -7.45 14.32
N LYS A 226 4.20 -8.52 14.64
CA LYS A 226 3.67 -9.78 15.24
C LYS A 226 2.89 -9.55 16.53
N ASN A 227 3.21 -8.50 17.29
CA ASN A 227 2.52 -8.17 18.53
C ASN A 227 1.07 -7.69 18.34
N ILE A 228 0.62 -7.44 17.09
CA ILE A 228 -0.77 -7.08 16.76
C ILE A 228 -1.39 -7.97 15.67
N SER A 229 -0.68 -8.93 15.11
CA SER A 229 -1.21 -9.81 14.05
C SER A 229 -2.41 -10.63 14.51
N HIS A 230 -2.52 -10.90 15.82
CA HIS A 230 -3.68 -11.59 16.40
C HIS A 230 -4.99 -10.80 16.30
N LEU A 231 -4.95 -9.50 16.01
CA LEU A 231 -6.12 -8.66 15.78
C LEU A 231 -6.72 -8.82 14.39
N ILE A 232 -6.03 -9.50 13.47
CA ILE A 232 -6.52 -9.68 12.08
C ILE A 232 -7.76 -10.55 12.09
N LYS A 233 -8.88 -10.00 11.59
CA LYS A 233 -10.12 -10.73 11.34
C LYS A 233 -10.28 -11.17 9.90
N ASP A 234 -9.92 -10.29 8.97
CA ASP A 234 -10.15 -10.52 7.55
C ASP A 234 -9.23 -9.66 6.69
N VAL A 235 -8.84 -10.18 5.52
CA VAL A 235 -8.13 -9.43 4.47
C VAL A 235 -8.72 -9.79 3.11
N THR A 236 -9.26 -8.80 2.40
CA THR A 236 -9.92 -8.97 1.10
C THR A 236 -9.38 -8.04 0.04
N ILE A 237 -9.54 -8.43 -1.24
CA ILE A 237 -9.19 -7.63 -2.41
C ILE A 237 -10.48 -7.26 -3.13
N ASP A 238 -10.73 -5.96 -3.29
CA ASP A 238 -11.98 -5.43 -3.86
C ASP A 238 -11.88 -5.29 -5.39
N LYS A 239 -11.84 -6.42 -6.11
CA LYS A 239 -11.64 -6.51 -7.57
C LYS A 239 -12.70 -5.78 -8.41
N TYR A 240 -13.91 -5.51 -7.86
CA TYR A 240 -14.98 -4.85 -8.61
C TYR A 240 -14.59 -3.48 -9.15
N LEU A 241 -13.67 -2.76 -8.49
CA LEU A 241 -13.19 -1.45 -8.96
C LEU A 241 -12.42 -1.53 -10.29
N ARG A 242 -11.91 -2.72 -10.63
CA ARG A 242 -11.26 -2.99 -11.92
C ARG A 242 -12.26 -3.09 -13.09
N THR A 243 -13.54 -3.30 -12.81
CA THR A 243 -14.61 -3.40 -13.83
C THR A 243 -15.24 -2.05 -14.15
N LEU A 244 -14.88 -0.99 -13.45
CA LEU A 244 -15.41 0.35 -13.68
C LEU A 244 -14.78 1.00 -14.93
N GLU A 245 -15.39 2.09 -15.40
CA GLU A 245 -14.82 2.89 -16.49
C GLU A 245 -13.52 3.57 -16.05
N ARG A 246 -12.45 3.49 -16.86
CA ARG A 246 -11.11 4.06 -16.58
C ARG A 246 -10.57 3.69 -15.19
N PRO A 247 -10.54 2.40 -14.83
CA PRO A 247 -10.14 1.95 -13.50
C PRO A 247 -8.65 2.23 -13.23
N SER A 248 -8.22 2.15 -11.97
CA SER A 248 -6.79 1.96 -11.68
C SER A 248 -6.37 0.57 -12.16
N ASP A 249 -5.11 0.36 -12.48
CA ASP A 249 -4.48 -0.95 -12.71
C ASP A 249 -4.39 -1.80 -11.43
N HIS A 250 -4.57 -1.17 -10.26
CA HIS A 250 -4.67 -1.86 -8.97
C HIS A 250 -6.10 -1.96 -8.45
N ALA A 251 -6.37 -3.00 -7.68
CA ALA A 251 -7.56 -3.15 -6.84
C ALA A 251 -7.22 -2.89 -5.37
N PRO A 252 -8.11 -2.24 -4.59
CA PRO A 252 -7.89 -2.05 -3.16
C PRO A 252 -7.74 -3.36 -2.42
N ILE A 253 -6.77 -3.42 -1.49
CA ILE A 253 -6.70 -4.42 -0.45
C ILE A 253 -7.27 -3.85 0.84
N LYS A 254 -8.10 -4.61 1.56
CA LYS A 254 -8.80 -4.18 2.77
C LYS A 254 -8.45 -5.11 3.93
N LEU A 255 -7.96 -4.54 5.01
CA LEU A 255 -7.67 -5.17 6.29
C LEU A 255 -8.78 -4.86 7.30
N THR A 256 -9.31 -5.87 7.96
CA THR A 256 -10.26 -5.73 9.07
C THR A 256 -9.62 -6.26 10.35
N LEU A 257 -9.59 -5.43 11.38
CA LEU A 257 -9.11 -5.78 12.71
C LEU A 257 -10.26 -5.94 13.71
N ALA A 258 -10.00 -6.73 14.74
CA ALA A 258 -10.92 -7.00 15.86
C ALA A 258 -11.30 -5.73 16.61
#